data_a7c2932e0f3548ecf1623e9aedc59ce4
#
_entry.id   a7c2932e0f3548ecf1623e9aedc59ce4
#
_cell.length_a   1.000
_cell.length_b   1.000
_cell.length_c   1.000
_cell.angle_alpha   90.00
_cell.angle_beta   90.00
_cell.angle_gamma   90.00
#
_symmetry.space_group_name_H-M   'P 1'
#
loop_
_entity.id
_entity.type
_entity.pdbx_description
1 polymer ?
#
loop_
_entity_poly.entity_id
_entity_poly.type
_entity_poly.pdbx_seq_one_letter_code
_entity_poly.pdbx_strand_id
1 'polypeptide(L)'
;MTQPSRPFRSPHTGTESDEVYVRDALQYEDLPPRLAAPKRRRRGLAVLAVATAVIVVLALAAWWVDRQARGNPHGGAVAVTIPQGASTSSIGSLLHQKGVIGNTLVWRLYTIVKRPGPLQSGDYRFSQHDESMGHVLSVLQGGGQAAVRRLTIPEGLTLQEIADRVGNIPGLSASRFLAVADSGIIHSEFQPPGSTSLEGLLYADTYFIEPGEDETGLVAKMVDNFDHQATAIGMQNAPAKAGVSPYEAITVASLVEKEAKVDEDRGMIARTIYNRLQKNMKLGIDATIDYALGTHKPQLTAADLDIDSPYNTRKYPGLPPTPIAAVGQKSLDAALNPTPGPWLYYVLIDPSGKHAFATTDAEFEQLVRQARAKGLI
;
A
#
# COMPACT_ATOMS: atom_id res chain seq x y z
N MET A 1 35.03 -15.87 69.09
CA MET A 1 35.83 -16.85 69.81
C MET A 1 37.17 -16.94 69.08
N THR A 2 38.09 -16.32 69.62
CA THR A 2 39.42 -16.65 70.09
C THR A 2 40.50 -16.76 69.01
N GLN A 3 41.26 -15.70 68.95
CA GLN A 3 42.76 -15.71 68.82
C GLN A 3 43.35 -16.53 70.02
N PRO A 4 44.62 -16.90 70.10
CA PRO A 4 45.81 -16.12 69.89
C PRO A 4 47.04 -16.98 69.34
N SER A 5 48.26 -16.66 69.15
CA SER A 5 49.22 -15.69 69.65
C SER A 5 50.58 -16.00 69.05
N ARG A 6 51.41 -15.01 68.99
CA ARG A 6 52.90 -15.02 68.86
C ARG A 6 53.57 -15.75 70.05
N PRO A 7 54.93 -15.99 70.10
CA PRO A 7 56.00 -15.04 69.86
C PRO A 7 57.42 -15.57 69.46
N PHE A 8 58.36 -14.64 69.03
CA PHE A 8 59.59 -14.21 69.58
C PHE A 8 60.83 -15.20 69.60
N ARG A 9 62.00 -14.91 69.13
CA ARG A 9 63.11 -14.05 69.59
C ARG A 9 64.45 -14.39 68.84
N SER A 10 65.23 -13.35 68.52
CA SER A 10 66.65 -13.30 68.24
C SER A 10 67.47 -13.77 69.46
N PRO A 11 68.81 -13.70 69.59
CA PRO A 11 69.86 -13.03 68.80
C PRO A 11 71.31 -13.73 68.84
N HIS A 12 72.28 -12.97 68.46
CA HIS A 12 73.74 -12.94 68.83
C HIS A 12 74.73 -13.40 67.77
N THR A 13 75.54 -12.52 67.32
CA THR A 13 76.77 -11.78 67.76
C THR A 13 78.05 -12.46 67.33
N GLY A 14 78.88 -11.65 66.82
CA GLY A 14 80.30 -11.63 67.13
C GLY A 14 81.26 -11.85 65.97
N THR A 15 81.83 -10.82 65.66
CA THR A 15 83.18 -10.33 65.71
C THR A 15 84.17 -10.79 64.62
N GLU A 16 84.56 -9.84 63.85
CA GLU A 16 85.94 -9.20 63.82
C GLU A 16 87.05 -10.08 63.27
N SER A 17 87.63 -9.66 62.22
CA SER A 17 88.93 -9.06 62.02
C SER A 17 89.51 -9.29 60.62
N ASP A 18 89.85 -8.22 60.04
CA ASP A 18 91.10 -7.81 59.39
C ASP A 18 91.74 -8.64 58.26
N GLU A 19 92.04 -7.90 57.32
CA GLU A 19 93.25 -7.64 56.51
C GLU A 19 93.18 -8.10 55.05
N VAL A 20 93.40 -7.12 54.23
CA VAL A 20 94.45 -6.66 53.37
C VAL A 20 94.48 -7.18 51.93
N TYR A 21 94.40 -6.19 51.02
CA TYR A 21 95.00 -6.08 49.67
C TYR A 21 94.90 -7.26 48.69
N VAL A 22 94.38 -6.96 47.53
CA VAL A 22 95.08 -6.72 46.27
C VAL A 22 94.17 -6.18 45.18
N ARG A 23 94.67 -5.11 44.54
CA ARG A 23 94.20 -4.60 43.27
C ARG A 23 94.13 -5.73 42.22
N ASP A 24 93.06 -5.77 41.48
CA ASP A 24 93.20 -5.87 40.03
C ASP A 24 92.03 -5.26 39.31
N ALA A 25 92.35 -4.38 38.38
CA ALA A 25 91.45 -3.72 37.46
C ALA A 25 91.00 -4.72 36.40
N LEU A 26 89.75 -5.01 36.34
CA LEU A 26 89.16 -5.62 35.17
C LEU A 26 88.10 -4.70 34.58
N GLN A 27 88.40 -4.28 33.40
CA GLN A 27 87.75 -3.63 32.34
C GLN A 27 86.19 -3.67 32.43
N TYR A 28 85.55 -2.49 32.44
CA TYR A 28 84.18 -2.28 32.05
C TYR A 28 84.12 -2.56 30.55
N GLU A 29 83.57 -3.73 30.18
CA GLU A 29 83.14 -4.02 28.83
C GLU A 29 81.91 -3.23 28.54
N ASP A 30 81.98 -2.41 27.50
CA ASP A 30 80.90 -1.58 27.00
C ASP A 30 79.69 -2.41 26.66
N LEU A 31 78.60 -2.26 27.41
CA LEU A 31 77.25 -2.70 26.99
C LEU A 31 76.77 -1.80 25.84
N PRO A 32 76.38 -2.38 24.72
CA PRO A 32 75.89 -1.58 23.60
C PRO A 32 74.64 -0.75 23.99
N PRO A 33 74.50 0.45 23.46
CA PRO A 33 73.40 1.33 23.81
C PRO A 33 72.03 0.67 23.42
N ARG A 34 71.10 0.60 24.38
CA ARG A 34 69.71 0.18 24.10
C ARG A 34 69.16 1.01 22.96
N LEU A 35 68.96 0.37 21.84
CA LEU A 35 68.27 0.99 20.68
C LEU A 35 66.91 1.54 21.13
N ALA A 36 66.78 2.84 21.23
CA ALA A 36 65.56 3.52 21.47
C ALA A 36 64.61 3.18 20.29
N ALA A 37 63.53 2.49 20.57
CA ALA A 37 62.52 2.14 19.60
C ALA A 37 62.00 3.41 18.86
N PRO A 38 61.87 3.40 17.54
CA PRO A 38 61.63 4.59 16.76
C PRO A 38 60.24 5.15 17.10
N LYS A 39 60.18 6.30 17.75
CA LYS A 39 58.95 7.09 18.04
C LYS A 39 58.14 7.43 16.80
N ARG A 40 58.65 7.23 15.59
CA ARG A 40 58.01 7.47 14.30
C ARG A 40 56.86 6.50 13.98
N ARG A 41 56.95 5.21 14.39
CA ARG A 41 55.89 4.21 14.09
C ARG A 41 54.62 4.47 14.89
N ARG A 42 54.70 4.95 16.13
CA ARG A 42 53.52 5.27 16.96
C ARG A 42 52.73 6.47 16.44
N ARG A 43 53.41 7.48 15.85
CA ARG A 43 52.74 8.64 15.22
C ARG A 43 52.02 8.24 13.94
N GLY A 44 52.56 7.35 13.10
CA GLY A 44 51.89 6.85 11.90
C GLY A 44 50.60 6.05 12.23
N LEU A 45 50.66 5.16 13.25
CA LEU A 45 49.49 4.42 13.71
C LEU A 45 48.44 5.32 14.32
N ALA A 46 48.83 6.35 15.06
CA ALA A 46 47.87 7.34 15.60
C ALA A 46 47.20 8.16 14.48
N VAL A 47 47.94 8.59 13.47
CA VAL A 47 47.36 9.30 12.30
C VAL A 47 46.44 8.38 11.51
N LEU A 48 46.80 7.11 11.30
CA LEU A 48 45.96 6.14 10.62
C LEU A 48 44.65 5.88 11.42
N ALA A 49 44.76 5.72 12.74
CA ALA A 49 43.57 5.52 13.59
C ALA A 49 42.64 6.73 13.58
N VAL A 50 43.19 7.95 13.61
CA VAL A 50 42.40 9.17 13.50
C VAL A 50 41.74 9.28 12.11
N ALA A 51 42.47 9.00 11.04
CA ALA A 51 41.93 8.99 9.68
C ALA A 51 40.79 7.96 9.52
N THR A 52 40.98 6.75 10.05
CA THR A 52 39.95 5.71 10.04
C THR A 52 38.72 6.13 10.84
N ALA A 53 38.92 6.71 12.04
CA ALA A 53 37.81 7.21 12.84
C ALA A 53 37.04 8.32 12.13
N VAL A 54 37.70 9.24 11.44
CA VAL A 54 37.09 10.29 10.65
C VAL A 54 36.30 9.68 9.48
N ILE A 55 36.84 8.69 8.76
CA ILE A 55 36.16 8.02 7.67
C ILE A 55 34.88 7.31 8.18
N VAL A 56 34.97 6.60 9.31
CA VAL A 56 33.80 5.93 9.92
C VAL A 56 32.74 6.94 10.34
N VAL A 57 33.12 8.05 10.95
CA VAL A 57 32.18 9.12 11.32
C VAL A 57 31.52 9.71 10.09
N LEU A 58 32.29 9.97 9.03
CA LEU A 58 31.74 10.48 7.76
C LEU A 58 30.80 9.46 7.09
N ALA A 59 31.15 8.17 7.12
CA ALA A 59 30.29 7.11 6.58
C ALA A 59 28.99 6.97 7.38
N LEU A 60 29.04 7.03 8.71
CA LEU A 60 27.87 7.02 9.57
C LEU A 60 26.99 8.26 9.36
N ALA A 61 27.61 9.42 9.22
CA ALA A 61 26.90 10.65 8.91
C ALA A 61 26.21 10.59 7.53
N ALA A 62 26.90 10.08 6.51
CA ALA A 62 26.35 9.89 5.17
C ALA A 62 25.19 8.88 5.18
N TRP A 63 25.35 7.76 5.89
CA TRP A 63 24.28 6.76 6.05
C TRP A 63 23.08 7.35 6.78
N TRP A 64 23.29 8.13 7.85
CA TRP A 64 22.22 8.79 8.59
C TRP A 64 21.46 9.80 7.71
N VAL A 65 22.20 10.62 6.93
CA VAL A 65 21.60 11.58 5.99
C VAL A 65 20.80 10.86 4.91
N ASP A 66 21.34 9.78 4.33
CA ASP A 66 20.66 8.97 3.30
C ASP A 66 19.38 8.35 3.84
N ARG A 67 19.43 7.80 5.06
CA ARG A 67 18.25 7.24 5.73
C ARG A 67 17.15 8.28 5.94
N GLN A 68 17.53 9.47 6.41
CA GLN A 68 16.58 10.57 6.59
C GLN A 68 16.06 11.13 5.26
N ALA A 69 16.88 11.11 4.21
CA ALA A 69 16.49 11.62 2.91
C ALA A 69 15.51 10.71 2.16
N ARG A 70 15.48 9.41 2.49
CA ARG A 70 14.53 8.45 1.88
C ARG A 70 13.10 8.67 2.33
N GLY A 71 12.91 9.23 3.53
CA GLY A 71 11.60 9.44 4.12
C GLY A 71 10.86 8.12 4.39
N ASN A 72 9.68 8.24 4.95
CA ASN A 72 8.71 7.14 5.10
C ASN A 72 7.30 7.78 5.07
N PRO A 73 6.78 8.12 3.87
CA PRO A 73 5.54 8.86 3.75
C PRO A 73 4.37 8.06 4.33
N HIS A 74 3.68 8.64 5.30
CA HIS A 74 2.49 8.09 5.91
C HIS A 74 1.60 9.24 6.40
N GLY A 75 0.29 9.07 6.31
CA GLY A 75 -0.68 10.11 6.67
C GLY A 75 -1.34 10.79 5.48
N GLY A 76 -2.22 11.75 5.76
CA GLY A 76 -3.01 12.45 4.75
C GLY A 76 -2.21 13.44 3.90
N ALA A 77 -2.77 13.85 2.77
CA ALA A 77 -2.19 14.88 1.92
C ALA A 77 -2.19 16.27 2.61
N VAL A 78 -1.07 16.99 2.52
CA VAL A 78 -0.92 18.34 3.01
C VAL A 78 -0.64 19.32 1.86
N ALA A 79 -1.36 20.44 1.84
CA ALA A 79 -1.13 21.51 0.89
C ALA A 79 -0.03 22.45 1.40
N VAL A 80 0.92 22.78 0.51
CA VAL A 80 2.03 23.68 0.79
C VAL A 80 2.13 24.72 -0.33
N THR A 81 1.98 25.98 0.01
CA THR A 81 2.19 27.09 -0.92
C THR A 81 3.63 27.59 -0.81
N ILE A 82 4.40 27.50 -1.89
CA ILE A 82 5.75 28.04 -1.98
C ILE A 82 5.68 29.47 -2.55
N PRO A 83 6.07 30.49 -1.79
CA PRO A 83 6.02 31.87 -2.26
C PRO A 83 7.03 32.13 -3.40
N GLN A 84 6.70 33.07 -4.27
CA GLN A 84 7.61 33.51 -5.32
C GLN A 84 8.89 34.09 -4.72
N GLY A 85 10.05 33.67 -5.23
CA GLY A 85 11.35 34.13 -4.73
C GLY A 85 11.80 33.46 -3.42
N ALA A 86 11.09 32.45 -2.91
CA ALA A 86 11.51 31.73 -1.72
C ALA A 86 12.87 31.07 -1.90
N SER A 87 13.77 31.23 -0.94
CA SER A 87 15.07 30.56 -0.94
C SER A 87 14.93 29.06 -0.64
N THR A 88 15.88 28.24 -1.09
CA THR A 88 15.92 26.81 -0.79
C THR A 88 15.86 26.53 0.72
N SER A 89 16.42 27.40 1.53
CA SER A 89 16.39 27.30 3.00
C SER A 89 15.00 27.61 3.56
N SER A 90 14.34 28.66 3.07
CA SER A 90 12.97 29.02 3.50
C SER A 90 11.95 27.96 3.07
N ILE A 91 12.13 27.39 1.87
CA ILE A 91 11.32 26.27 1.39
C ILE A 91 11.47 25.08 2.35
N GLY A 92 12.71 24.69 2.72
CA GLY A 92 12.95 23.62 3.67
C GLY A 92 12.30 23.85 5.03
N SER A 93 12.33 25.08 5.53
CA SER A 93 11.67 25.43 6.81
C SER A 93 10.15 25.29 6.70
N LEU A 94 9.56 25.73 5.59
CA LEU A 94 8.12 25.64 5.32
C LEU A 94 7.67 24.17 5.20
N LEU A 95 8.41 23.36 4.46
CA LEU A 95 8.13 21.92 4.29
C LEU A 95 8.19 21.19 5.64
N HIS A 96 9.18 21.51 6.48
CA HIS A 96 9.29 20.95 7.83
C HIS A 96 8.13 21.39 8.72
N GLN A 97 7.78 22.69 8.72
CA GLN A 97 6.65 23.22 9.50
C GLN A 97 5.32 22.54 9.11
N LYS A 98 5.17 22.18 7.85
CA LYS A 98 3.99 21.47 7.33
C LYS A 98 4.07 19.93 7.51
N GLY A 99 5.15 19.42 8.09
CA GLY A 99 5.33 18.00 8.33
C GLY A 99 5.64 17.17 7.06
N VAL A 100 6.02 17.83 5.96
CA VAL A 100 6.38 17.14 4.70
C VAL A 100 7.76 16.49 4.80
N ILE A 101 8.72 17.18 5.44
CA ILE A 101 10.06 16.63 5.66
C ILE A 101 10.39 16.62 7.16
N GLY A 102 11.10 15.59 7.61
CA GLY A 102 11.42 15.40 9.02
C GLY A 102 12.55 16.31 9.52
N ASN A 103 13.45 16.79 8.64
CA ASN A 103 14.65 17.50 9.07
C ASN A 103 15.15 18.53 8.06
N THR A 104 15.21 19.81 8.50
CA THR A 104 15.67 20.93 7.66
C THR A 104 17.18 20.91 7.39
N LEU A 105 17.98 20.35 8.30
CA LEU A 105 19.44 20.23 8.11
C LEU A 105 19.74 19.20 7.01
N VAL A 106 19.03 18.09 7.02
CA VAL A 106 19.16 17.05 5.97
C VAL A 106 18.71 17.61 4.64
N TRP A 107 17.60 18.36 4.57
CA TRP A 107 17.16 19.07 3.37
C TRP A 107 18.26 19.99 2.83
N ARG A 108 18.88 20.79 3.70
CA ARG A 108 19.93 21.72 3.31
C ARG A 108 21.17 20.99 2.76
N LEU A 109 21.62 19.92 3.43
CA LEU A 109 22.73 19.11 2.95
C LEU A 109 22.40 18.41 1.64
N TYR A 110 21.20 17.84 1.52
CA TYR A 110 20.73 17.16 0.32
C TYR A 110 20.71 18.11 -0.90
N THR A 111 20.18 19.32 -0.74
CA THR A 111 20.12 20.31 -1.82
C THR A 111 21.50 20.85 -2.19
N ILE A 112 22.45 20.99 -1.24
CA ILE A 112 23.85 21.34 -1.55
C ILE A 112 24.53 20.26 -2.40
N VAL A 113 24.32 18.96 -2.06
CA VAL A 113 24.92 17.83 -2.78
C VAL A 113 24.28 17.64 -4.15
N LYS A 114 22.96 17.67 -4.24
CA LYS A 114 22.22 17.45 -5.50
C LYS A 114 22.27 18.63 -6.46
N ARG A 115 22.56 19.84 -5.95
CA ARG A 115 22.60 21.09 -6.72
C ARG A 115 21.38 21.23 -7.64
N PRO A 116 20.16 21.24 -7.09
CA PRO A 116 18.95 21.29 -7.90
C PRO A 116 18.95 22.57 -8.77
N GLY A 117 18.29 22.49 -9.92
CA GLY A 117 17.87 23.67 -10.64
C GLY A 117 16.93 24.55 -9.83
N PRO A 118 16.43 25.65 -10.39
CA PRO A 118 15.55 26.57 -9.69
C PRO A 118 14.29 25.83 -9.20
N LEU A 119 13.99 25.99 -7.90
CA LEU A 119 12.76 25.49 -7.31
C LEU A 119 11.64 26.49 -7.62
N GLN A 120 10.51 26.00 -8.10
CA GLN A 120 9.43 26.87 -8.56
C GLN A 120 8.46 27.20 -7.42
N SER A 121 7.88 28.40 -7.49
CA SER A 121 6.79 28.82 -6.62
C SER A 121 5.47 28.25 -7.08
N GLY A 122 4.51 28.07 -6.18
CA GLY A 122 3.18 27.56 -6.47
C GLY A 122 2.57 26.76 -5.33
N ASP A 123 1.41 26.19 -5.61
CA ASP A 123 0.70 25.33 -4.67
C ASP A 123 1.05 23.88 -4.94
N TYR A 124 1.46 23.18 -3.89
CA TYR A 124 1.91 21.80 -3.93
C TYR A 124 1.11 20.96 -2.95
N ARG A 125 0.97 19.67 -3.24
CA ARG A 125 0.44 18.68 -2.29
C ARG A 125 1.49 17.59 -2.08
N PHE A 126 1.73 17.29 -0.82
CA PHE A 126 2.67 16.27 -0.38
C PHE A 126 1.98 15.35 0.61
N SER A 127 2.48 14.13 0.80
CA SER A 127 2.07 13.30 1.92
C SER A 127 2.62 13.85 3.23
N GLN A 128 1.88 13.71 4.32
CA GLN A 128 2.41 14.07 5.65
C GLN A 128 3.45 13.05 6.10
N HIS A 129 4.38 13.54 6.94
CA HIS A 129 5.41 12.79 7.64
C HIS A 129 6.46 12.15 6.72
N ASP A 130 7.56 12.88 6.59
CA ASP A 130 8.81 12.41 5.99
C ASP A 130 8.72 11.91 4.54
N GLU A 131 8.17 12.74 3.65
CA GLU A 131 8.34 12.55 2.21
C GLU A 131 9.82 12.41 1.85
N SER A 132 10.14 11.57 0.86
CA SER A 132 11.52 11.47 0.41
C SER A 132 11.99 12.81 -0.17
N MET A 133 13.19 13.25 0.23
CA MET A 133 13.75 14.53 -0.23
C MET A 133 13.94 14.59 -1.75
N GLY A 134 14.17 13.43 -2.38
CA GLY A 134 14.27 13.31 -3.82
C GLY A 134 12.95 13.59 -4.53
N HIS A 135 11.85 13.04 -3.99
CA HIS A 135 10.51 13.28 -4.50
C HIS A 135 10.11 14.75 -4.34
N VAL A 136 10.24 15.30 -3.13
CA VAL A 136 9.97 16.72 -2.86
C VAL A 136 10.74 17.62 -3.83
N LEU A 137 12.02 17.32 -4.06
CA LEU A 137 12.85 18.10 -4.95
C LEU A 137 12.38 18.03 -6.40
N SER A 138 12.02 16.85 -6.90
CA SER A 138 11.52 16.65 -8.26
C SER A 138 10.20 17.40 -8.51
N VAL A 139 9.30 17.37 -7.52
CA VAL A 139 8.03 18.09 -7.56
C VAL A 139 8.25 19.60 -7.60
N LEU A 140 9.15 20.14 -6.76
CA LEU A 140 9.45 21.56 -6.72
C LEU A 140 10.20 22.08 -7.96
N GLN A 141 10.94 21.22 -8.64
CA GLN A 141 11.59 21.54 -9.93
C GLN A 141 10.64 21.52 -11.11
N GLY A 142 9.60 20.66 -11.06
CA GLY A 142 8.57 20.55 -12.09
C GLY A 142 7.62 21.74 -12.17
N GLY A 143 7.70 22.69 -11.21
CA GLY A 143 6.81 23.84 -11.09
C GLY A 143 5.44 23.46 -10.56
N GLY A 144 4.93 24.10 -9.54
CA GLY A 144 3.72 23.91 -8.74
C GLY A 144 2.43 23.33 -9.34
N GLN A 145 2.60 22.75 -10.50
CA GLN A 145 1.72 21.88 -11.22
C GLN A 145 2.53 20.76 -11.90
N ALA A 146 3.30 19.97 -11.14
CA ALA A 146 3.21 18.55 -11.43
C ALA A 146 1.77 18.22 -11.05
N ALA A 147 0.86 18.38 -12.03
CA ALA A 147 -0.55 18.21 -11.80
C ALA A 147 -0.72 16.81 -11.21
N VAL A 148 -1.03 16.74 -9.91
CA VAL A 148 -1.50 15.50 -9.32
C VAL A 148 -2.61 15.04 -10.24
N ARG A 149 -2.32 14.08 -11.08
CA ARG A 149 -3.28 13.58 -12.07
C ARG A 149 -4.39 12.91 -11.29
N ARG A 150 -5.59 13.37 -11.48
CA ARG A 150 -6.76 12.83 -10.78
C ARG A 150 -7.44 11.80 -11.65
N LEU A 151 -7.59 10.59 -11.15
CA LEU A 151 -8.32 9.51 -11.76
C LEU A 151 -9.53 9.17 -10.88
N THR A 152 -10.73 9.37 -11.40
CA THR A 152 -11.96 8.95 -10.72
C THR A 152 -12.47 7.66 -11.35
N ILE A 153 -12.63 6.64 -10.51
CA ILE A 153 -13.19 5.34 -10.86
C ILE A 153 -14.57 5.26 -10.21
N PRO A 154 -15.66 5.39 -10.97
CA PRO A 154 -17.00 5.14 -10.47
C PRO A 154 -17.23 3.65 -10.19
N GLU A 155 -18.21 3.37 -9.35
CA GLU A 155 -18.74 2.03 -9.12
C GLU A 155 -19.29 1.41 -10.42
N GLY A 156 -19.28 0.10 -10.50
CA GLY A 156 -19.85 -0.65 -11.61
C GLY A 156 -18.97 -0.79 -12.86
N LEU A 157 -17.73 -0.28 -12.87
CA LEU A 157 -16.79 -0.49 -13.97
C LEU A 157 -16.13 -1.87 -13.87
N THR A 158 -15.94 -2.52 -15.03
CA THR A 158 -15.09 -3.71 -15.17
C THR A 158 -13.60 -3.32 -15.08
N LEU A 159 -12.74 -4.30 -14.84
CA LEU A 159 -11.28 -4.10 -14.85
C LEU A 159 -10.80 -3.50 -16.19
N GLN A 160 -11.38 -3.94 -17.33
CA GLN A 160 -11.08 -3.39 -18.65
C GLN A 160 -11.46 -1.90 -18.74
N GLU A 161 -12.67 -1.53 -18.29
CA GLU A 161 -13.14 -0.14 -18.33
C GLU A 161 -12.32 0.77 -17.39
N ILE A 162 -11.83 0.22 -16.26
CA ILE A 162 -10.89 0.91 -15.37
C ILE A 162 -9.56 1.14 -16.11
N ALA A 163 -9.03 0.11 -16.76
CA ALA A 163 -7.79 0.20 -17.53
C ALA A 163 -7.88 1.24 -18.65
N ASP A 164 -9.01 1.30 -19.35
CA ASP A 164 -9.25 2.29 -20.40
C ASP A 164 -9.22 3.72 -19.83
N ARG A 165 -9.78 3.93 -18.64
CA ARG A 165 -9.70 5.23 -17.93
C ARG A 165 -8.27 5.56 -17.52
N VAL A 166 -7.51 4.58 -17.03
CA VAL A 166 -6.08 4.72 -16.69
C VAL A 166 -5.27 5.11 -17.93
N GLY A 167 -5.54 4.48 -19.07
CA GLY A 167 -4.88 4.79 -20.34
C GLY A 167 -5.10 6.22 -20.85
N ASN A 168 -6.14 6.92 -20.38
CA ASN A 168 -6.37 8.34 -20.68
C ASN A 168 -5.53 9.29 -19.81
N ILE A 169 -4.80 8.78 -18.81
CA ILE A 169 -3.92 9.57 -17.96
C ILE A 169 -2.54 9.67 -18.61
N PRO A 170 -2.02 10.87 -18.88
CA PRO A 170 -0.68 11.02 -19.48
C PRO A 170 0.40 10.25 -18.72
N GLY A 171 1.16 9.42 -19.44
CA GLY A 171 2.26 8.61 -18.90
C GLY A 171 1.86 7.24 -18.36
N LEU A 172 0.55 6.92 -18.27
CA LEU A 172 0.05 5.58 -17.96
C LEU A 172 -0.48 4.87 -19.21
N SER A 173 -0.60 3.54 -19.13
CA SER A 173 -1.04 2.69 -20.22
C SER A 173 -2.08 1.67 -19.73
N ALA A 174 -3.22 1.57 -20.43
CA ALA A 174 -4.24 0.57 -20.16
C ALA A 174 -3.68 -0.86 -20.18
N SER A 175 -2.85 -1.17 -21.18
CA SER A 175 -2.26 -2.52 -21.31
C SER A 175 -1.27 -2.87 -20.20
N ARG A 176 -0.46 -1.91 -19.73
CA ARG A 176 0.43 -2.14 -18.58
C ARG A 176 -0.36 -2.29 -17.30
N PHE A 177 -1.42 -1.49 -17.11
CA PHE A 177 -2.31 -1.61 -15.96
C PHE A 177 -2.95 -3.01 -15.88
N LEU A 178 -3.52 -3.50 -16.97
CA LEU A 178 -4.08 -4.86 -17.05
C LEU A 178 -3.02 -5.93 -16.79
N ALA A 179 -1.83 -5.79 -17.40
CA ALA A 179 -0.74 -6.72 -17.17
C ALA A 179 -0.34 -6.82 -15.69
N VAL A 180 -0.34 -5.70 -14.96
CA VAL A 180 -0.11 -5.69 -13.51
C VAL A 180 -1.27 -6.35 -12.76
N ALA A 181 -2.52 -5.96 -13.10
CA ALA A 181 -3.71 -6.44 -12.41
C ALA A 181 -3.96 -7.96 -12.56
N ASP A 182 -3.45 -8.56 -13.65
CA ASP A 182 -3.58 -10.00 -13.90
C ASP A 182 -2.30 -10.80 -13.59
N SER A 183 -1.21 -10.11 -13.18
CA SER A 183 0.10 -10.74 -12.95
C SER A 183 0.18 -11.62 -11.70
N GLY A 184 -0.69 -11.36 -10.72
CA GLY A 184 -0.57 -11.96 -9.40
C GLY A 184 0.60 -11.41 -8.56
N ILE A 185 1.22 -10.28 -8.95
CA ILE A 185 2.26 -9.60 -8.15
C ILE A 185 1.61 -8.85 -6.97
N ILE A 186 0.43 -8.29 -7.20
CA ILE A 186 -0.37 -7.60 -6.19
C ILE A 186 -1.57 -8.48 -5.87
N HIS A 187 -1.83 -8.68 -4.59
CA HIS A 187 -2.90 -9.52 -4.09
C HIS A 187 -3.79 -8.76 -3.11
N SER A 188 -5.10 -8.99 -3.19
CA SER A 188 -6.04 -8.65 -2.14
C SER A 188 -6.11 -9.78 -1.11
N GLU A 189 -6.29 -9.45 0.17
CA GLU A 189 -6.52 -10.44 1.22
C GLU A 189 -7.81 -11.26 1.02
N PHE A 190 -8.73 -10.77 0.21
CA PHE A 190 -10.00 -11.44 -0.13
C PHE A 190 -9.91 -12.33 -1.37
N GLN A 191 -8.81 -12.29 -2.10
CA GLN A 191 -8.61 -13.07 -3.32
C GLN A 191 -8.43 -14.56 -3.01
N PRO A 192 -9.12 -15.49 -3.73
CA PRO A 192 -8.92 -16.91 -3.49
C PRO A 192 -7.51 -17.36 -3.85
N PRO A 193 -6.96 -18.37 -3.15
CA PRO A 193 -5.66 -18.92 -3.47
C PRO A 193 -5.55 -19.35 -4.94
N GLY A 194 -4.49 -18.92 -5.62
CA GLY A 194 -4.22 -19.27 -7.02
C GLY A 194 -4.95 -18.40 -8.05
N SER A 195 -5.83 -17.49 -7.64
CA SER A 195 -6.38 -16.46 -8.51
C SER A 195 -5.38 -15.34 -8.70
N THR A 196 -5.24 -14.82 -9.93
CA THR A 196 -4.38 -13.68 -10.23
C THR A 196 -5.18 -12.43 -10.62
N SER A 197 -6.44 -12.59 -11.06
CA SER A 197 -7.27 -11.47 -11.50
C SER A 197 -7.73 -10.60 -10.32
N LEU A 198 -7.61 -9.31 -10.48
CA LEU A 198 -8.11 -8.29 -9.55
C LEU A 198 -9.48 -7.74 -9.95
N GLU A 199 -10.24 -8.42 -10.82
CA GLU A 199 -11.60 -8.01 -11.18
C GLU A 199 -12.48 -7.89 -9.94
N GLY A 200 -13.10 -6.71 -9.76
CA GLY A 200 -13.94 -6.39 -8.60
C GLY A 200 -13.20 -6.13 -7.29
N LEU A 201 -11.86 -6.22 -7.29
CA LEU A 201 -11.00 -6.01 -6.11
C LEU A 201 -10.23 -4.67 -6.18
N LEU A 202 -10.58 -3.79 -7.10
CA LEU A 202 -10.09 -2.42 -7.21
C LEU A 202 -11.19 -1.47 -6.74
N TYR A 203 -10.98 -0.77 -5.64
CA TYR A 203 -12.04 0.06 -5.05
C TYR A 203 -12.39 1.26 -5.92
N ALA A 204 -13.69 1.53 -6.05
CA ALA A 204 -14.20 2.69 -6.75
C ALA A 204 -14.01 3.95 -5.90
N ASP A 205 -13.13 4.86 -6.33
CA ASP A 205 -12.77 6.09 -5.62
C ASP A 205 -12.10 7.10 -6.57
N THR A 206 -11.69 8.23 -6.03
CA THR A 206 -10.85 9.20 -6.72
C THR A 206 -9.40 9.08 -6.26
N TYR A 207 -8.55 8.63 -7.16
CA TYR A 207 -7.13 8.43 -6.93
C TYR A 207 -6.31 9.62 -7.41
N PHE A 208 -5.36 10.01 -6.59
CA PHE A 208 -4.36 11.02 -6.93
C PHE A 208 -3.07 10.29 -7.30
N ILE A 209 -2.66 10.47 -8.55
CA ILE A 209 -1.49 9.81 -9.14
C ILE A 209 -0.31 10.77 -9.04
N GLU A 210 0.67 10.39 -8.26
CA GLU A 210 1.85 11.20 -8.00
C GLU A 210 2.80 11.29 -9.22
N PRO A 211 3.63 12.31 -9.31
CA PRO A 211 4.68 12.36 -10.33
C PRO A 211 5.62 11.16 -10.23
N GLY A 212 5.77 10.41 -11.34
CA GLY A 212 6.59 9.20 -11.39
C GLY A 212 5.91 7.93 -10.90
N GLU A 213 4.69 8.00 -10.41
CA GLU A 213 3.89 6.82 -10.09
C GLU A 213 3.48 6.10 -11.38
N ASP A 214 3.73 4.80 -11.41
CA ASP A 214 3.40 3.89 -12.49
C ASP A 214 2.12 3.09 -12.21
N GLU A 215 1.77 2.18 -13.13
CA GLU A 215 0.59 1.33 -13.01
C GLU A 215 0.67 0.39 -11.82
N THR A 216 1.87 -0.04 -11.41
CA THR A 216 2.05 -0.93 -10.25
C THR A 216 1.68 -0.21 -8.95
N GLY A 217 2.17 1.01 -8.77
CA GLY A 217 1.81 1.84 -7.61
C GLY A 217 0.31 2.13 -7.55
N LEU A 218 -0.29 2.44 -8.70
CA LEU A 218 -1.73 2.71 -8.80
C LEU A 218 -2.57 1.47 -8.46
N VAL A 219 -2.26 0.29 -9.04
CA VAL A 219 -2.98 -0.96 -8.74
C VAL A 219 -2.87 -1.32 -7.26
N ALA A 220 -1.66 -1.22 -6.68
CA ALA A 220 -1.46 -1.48 -5.25
C ALA A 220 -2.34 -0.56 -4.38
N LYS A 221 -2.37 0.73 -4.68
CA LYS A 221 -3.19 1.72 -3.98
C LYS A 221 -4.69 1.41 -4.06
N MET A 222 -5.15 0.93 -5.22
CA MET A 222 -6.56 0.58 -5.45
C MET A 222 -6.95 -0.70 -4.69
N VAL A 223 -6.08 -1.70 -4.64
CA VAL A 223 -6.26 -2.95 -3.87
C VAL A 223 -6.23 -2.66 -2.37
N ASP A 224 -5.22 -1.91 -1.89
CA ASP A 224 -5.12 -1.54 -0.47
C ASP A 224 -6.37 -0.81 0.02
N ASN A 225 -6.92 0.09 -0.81
CA ASN A 225 -8.16 0.78 -0.49
C ASN A 225 -9.34 -0.20 -0.46
N PHE A 226 -9.44 -1.13 -1.41
CA PHE A 226 -10.46 -2.17 -1.41
C PHE A 226 -10.40 -3.02 -0.13
N ASP A 227 -9.23 -3.54 0.21
CA ASP A 227 -9.02 -4.37 1.40
C ASP A 227 -9.37 -3.61 2.68
N HIS A 228 -8.98 -2.34 2.76
CA HIS A 228 -9.34 -1.47 3.89
C HIS A 228 -10.87 -1.30 4.02
N GLN A 229 -11.58 -0.99 2.94
CA GLN A 229 -13.02 -0.79 2.96
C GLN A 229 -13.78 -2.09 3.26
N ALA A 230 -13.39 -3.19 2.62
CA ALA A 230 -13.99 -4.50 2.84
C ALA A 230 -13.77 -5.01 4.28
N THR A 231 -12.58 -4.81 4.83
CA THR A 231 -12.27 -5.14 6.23
C THR A 231 -13.05 -4.26 7.20
N ALA A 232 -13.17 -2.97 6.94
CA ALA A 232 -13.89 -2.02 7.79
C ALA A 232 -15.37 -2.37 7.96
N ILE A 233 -16.04 -2.92 6.93
CA ILE A 233 -17.42 -3.40 7.03
C ILE A 233 -17.53 -4.83 7.57
N GLY A 234 -16.42 -5.52 7.79
CA GLY A 234 -16.37 -6.87 8.33
C GLY A 234 -16.61 -7.96 7.30
N MET A 235 -16.15 -7.80 6.04
CA MET A 235 -16.34 -8.76 4.96
C MET A 235 -15.80 -10.16 5.30
N GLN A 236 -14.77 -10.26 6.13
CA GLN A 236 -14.25 -11.52 6.64
C GLN A 236 -15.29 -12.36 7.41
N ASN A 237 -16.39 -11.73 7.87
CA ASN A 237 -17.49 -12.39 8.55
C ASN A 237 -18.59 -12.91 7.60
N ALA A 238 -18.40 -12.85 6.29
CA ALA A 238 -19.37 -13.35 5.29
C ALA A 238 -19.81 -14.80 5.54
N PRO A 239 -18.95 -15.76 5.95
CA PRO A 239 -19.40 -17.11 6.28
C PRO A 239 -20.45 -17.15 7.39
N ALA A 240 -20.33 -16.33 8.40
CA ALA A 240 -21.28 -16.27 9.53
C ALA A 240 -22.55 -15.49 9.18
N LYS A 241 -22.47 -14.45 8.35
CA LYS A 241 -23.57 -13.54 8.02
C LYS A 241 -24.39 -13.97 6.80
N ALA A 242 -23.72 -14.40 5.74
CA ALA A 242 -24.34 -14.73 4.46
C ALA A 242 -24.21 -16.22 4.07
N GLY A 243 -23.38 -16.99 4.78
CA GLY A 243 -23.18 -18.42 4.51
C GLY A 243 -22.30 -18.72 3.30
N VAL A 244 -21.50 -17.76 2.86
CA VAL A 244 -20.59 -17.85 1.70
C VAL A 244 -19.20 -17.34 2.07
N SER A 245 -18.17 -17.64 1.27
CA SER A 245 -16.85 -17.06 1.46
C SER A 245 -16.86 -15.55 1.25
N PRO A 246 -15.87 -14.81 1.78
CA PRO A 246 -15.74 -13.37 1.53
C PRO A 246 -15.69 -13.02 0.02
N TYR A 247 -14.98 -13.81 -0.78
CA TYR A 247 -14.88 -13.60 -2.22
C TYR A 247 -16.24 -13.83 -2.94
N GLU A 248 -16.98 -14.85 -2.55
CA GLU A 248 -18.34 -15.07 -3.07
C GLU A 248 -19.29 -13.92 -2.69
N ALA A 249 -19.17 -13.38 -1.48
CA ALA A 249 -19.94 -12.21 -1.07
C ALA A 249 -19.56 -10.97 -1.91
N ILE A 250 -18.29 -10.75 -2.23
CA ILE A 250 -17.82 -9.70 -3.13
C ILE A 250 -18.36 -9.93 -4.55
N THR A 251 -18.39 -11.19 -5.02
CA THR A 251 -18.98 -11.53 -6.32
C THR A 251 -20.47 -11.17 -6.33
N VAL A 252 -21.23 -11.52 -5.29
CA VAL A 252 -22.63 -11.10 -5.15
C VAL A 252 -22.75 -9.58 -5.12
N ALA A 253 -21.88 -8.87 -4.40
CA ALA A 253 -21.87 -7.41 -4.37
C ALA A 253 -21.73 -6.81 -5.78
N SER A 254 -20.87 -7.38 -6.64
CA SER A 254 -20.70 -6.92 -8.01
C SER A 254 -21.96 -7.13 -8.88
N LEU A 255 -22.68 -8.21 -8.63
CA LEU A 255 -23.98 -8.44 -9.29
C LEU A 255 -25.03 -7.42 -8.81
N VAL A 256 -25.09 -7.17 -7.50
CA VAL A 256 -25.97 -6.15 -6.91
C VAL A 256 -25.63 -4.77 -7.45
N GLU A 257 -24.37 -4.44 -7.62
CA GLU A 257 -23.92 -3.15 -8.15
C GLU A 257 -24.43 -2.91 -9.58
N LYS A 258 -24.46 -3.95 -10.41
CA LYS A 258 -24.93 -3.87 -11.79
C LYS A 258 -26.46 -3.86 -11.90
N GLU A 259 -27.17 -4.46 -10.94
CA GLU A 259 -28.64 -4.62 -10.97
C GLU A 259 -29.37 -3.47 -10.28
N ALA A 260 -28.90 -3.04 -9.10
CA ALA A 260 -29.63 -2.07 -8.29
C ALA A 260 -29.57 -0.66 -8.88
N LYS A 261 -30.71 -0.06 -9.07
CA LYS A 261 -30.86 1.36 -9.49
C LYS A 261 -31.16 2.26 -8.29
N VAL A 262 -31.76 1.72 -7.22
CA VAL A 262 -32.06 2.41 -5.97
C VAL A 262 -31.45 1.64 -4.80
N ASP A 263 -31.01 2.36 -3.76
CA ASP A 263 -30.29 1.76 -2.65
C ASP A 263 -31.15 0.78 -1.84
N GLU A 264 -32.44 1.06 -1.73
CA GLU A 264 -33.42 0.26 -0.98
C GLU A 264 -33.55 -1.17 -1.52
N ASP A 265 -33.29 -1.39 -2.81
CA ASP A 265 -33.41 -2.69 -3.45
C ASP A 265 -32.18 -3.56 -3.27
N ARG A 266 -30.99 -2.99 -2.97
CA ARG A 266 -29.70 -3.71 -2.93
C ARG A 266 -29.74 -4.93 -2.01
N GLY A 267 -30.25 -4.77 -0.79
CA GLY A 267 -30.34 -5.87 0.18
C GLY A 267 -31.34 -6.97 -0.22
N MET A 268 -32.42 -6.62 -0.90
CA MET A 268 -33.40 -7.58 -1.40
C MET A 268 -32.92 -8.31 -2.66
N ILE A 269 -32.18 -7.63 -3.54
CA ILE A 269 -31.51 -8.25 -4.70
C ILE A 269 -30.46 -9.25 -4.20
N ALA A 270 -29.60 -8.86 -3.25
CA ALA A 270 -28.63 -9.75 -2.65
C ALA A 270 -29.30 -11.00 -2.05
N ARG A 271 -30.40 -10.81 -1.30
CA ARG A 271 -31.18 -11.91 -0.74
C ARG A 271 -31.73 -12.83 -1.82
N THR A 272 -32.26 -12.28 -2.88
CA THR A 272 -32.80 -13.07 -4.02
C THR A 272 -31.71 -13.91 -4.67
N ILE A 273 -30.51 -13.34 -4.85
CA ILE A 273 -29.35 -14.07 -5.37
C ILE A 273 -29.01 -15.26 -4.44
N TYR A 274 -28.85 -15.04 -3.14
CA TYR A 274 -28.56 -16.10 -2.17
C TYR A 274 -29.65 -17.17 -2.12
N ASN A 275 -30.93 -16.78 -2.15
CA ASN A 275 -32.03 -17.74 -2.16
C ASN A 275 -32.01 -18.63 -3.41
N ARG A 276 -31.69 -18.07 -4.59
CA ARG A 276 -31.51 -18.84 -5.82
C ARG A 276 -30.33 -19.79 -5.75
N LEU A 277 -29.18 -19.31 -5.22
CA LEU A 277 -27.99 -20.16 -5.01
C LEU A 277 -28.30 -21.37 -4.12
N GLN A 278 -28.99 -21.15 -2.98
CA GLN A 278 -29.41 -22.24 -2.07
C GLN A 278 -30.34 -23.25 -2.74
N LYS A 279 -31.12 -22.84 -3.74
CA LYS A 279 -32.03 -23.70 -4.49
C LYS A 279 -31.41 -24.25 -5.78
N ASN A 280 -30.14 -24.02 -6.04
CA ASN A 280 -29.45 -24.35 -7.29
C ASN A 280 -30.19 -23.79 -8.54
N MET A 281 -30.83 -22.63 -8.38
CA MET A 281 -31.49 -21.92 -9.48
C MET A 281 -30.47 -21.06 -10.23
N LYS A 282 -30.65 -20.96 -11.54
CA LYS A 282 -29.87 -20.04 -12.38
C LYS A 282 -30.17 -18.59 -11.95
N LEU A 283 -29.12 -17.76 -11.87
CA LEU A 283 -29.29 -16.36 -11.43
C LEU A 283 -29.97 -15.51 -12.50
N GLY A 284 -29.68 -15.77 -13.79
CA GLY A 284 -30.34 -15.11 -14.91
C GLY A 284 -30.10 -13.62 -15.00
N ILE A 285 -28.93 -13.15 -14.62
CA ILE A 285 -28.53 -11.75 -14.53
C ILE A 285 -27.91 -11.31 -15.87
N ASP A 286 -28.52 -10.33 -16.54
CA ASP A 286 -28.09 -9.87 -17.87
C ASP A 286 -26.73 -9.18 -17.85
N ALA A 287 -26.38 -8.49 -16.79
CA ALA A 287 -25.07 -7.88 -16.62
C ALA A 287 -23.91 -8.89 -16.73
N THR A 288 -24.14 -10.17 -16.40
CA THR A 288 -23.14 -11.23 -16.57
C THR A 288 -22.94 -11.61 -18.04
N ILE A 289 -23.95 -11.41 -18.88
CA ILE A 289 -23.85 -11.58 -20.34
C ILE A 289 -23.06 -10.42 -20.94
N ASP A 290 -23.40 -9.18 -20.59
CA ASP A 290 -22.64 -7.99 -21.01
C ASP A 290 -21.16 -8.13 -20.67
N TYR A 291 -20.84 -8.60 -19.44
CA TYR A 291 -19.47 -8.87 -19.01
C TYR A 291 -18.79 -9.95 -19.90
N ALA A 292 -19.49 -11.05 -20.17
CA ALA A 292 -18.97 -12.12 -21.02
C ALA A 292 -18.72 -11.68 -22.47
N LEU A 293 -19.51 -10.72 -22.96
CA LEU A 293 -19.36 -10.12 -24.29
C LEU A 293 -18.28 -9.02 -24.32
N GLY A 294 -17.83 -8.53 -23.16
CA GLY A 294 -16.92 -7.40 -23.07
C GLY A 294 -17.53 -6.06 -23.50
N THR A 295 -18.85 -5.97 -23.57
CA THR A 295 -19.56 -4.75 -24.00
C THR A 295 -20.97 -4.72 -23.46
N HIS A 296 -21.44 -3.54 -23.08
CA HIS A 296 -22.83 -3.33 -22.72
C HIS A 296 -23.71 -3.18 -23.96
N LYS A 297 -24.80 -3.92 -24.01
CA LYS A 297 -25.84 -3.81 -25.07
C LYS A 297 -27.15 -3.32 -24.48
N PRO A 298 -27.79 -2.30 -25.09
CA PRO A 298 -29.09 -1.83 -24.65
C PRO A 298 -30.15 -2.93 -24.70
N GLN A 299 -29.99 -3.91 -25.59
CA GLN A 299 -30.86 -5.07 -25.74
C GLN A 299 -30.02 -6.28 -26.16
N LEU A 300 -30.10 -7.34 -25.36
CA LEU A 300 -29.48 -8.62 -25.66
C LEU A 300 -30.29 -9.42 -26.67
N THR A 301 -29.63 -9.97 -27.67
CA THR A 301 -30.24 -10.88 -28.64
C THR A 301 -30.33 -12.31 -28.11
N ALA A 302 -31.11 -13.18 -28.73
CA ALA A 302 -31.18 -14.60 -28.36
C ALA A 302 -29.78 -15.27 -28.43
N ALA A 303 -28.97 -14.88 -29.42
CA ALA A 303 -27.57 -15.38 -29.54
C ALA A 303 -26.67 -14.92 -28.39
N ASP A 304 -26.82 -13.66 -27.94
CA ASP A 304 -26.11 -13.16 -26.79
C ASP A 304 -26.50 -13.92 -25.50
N LEU A 305 -27.77 -14.20 -25.32
CA LEU A 305 -28.27 -14.96 -24.16
C LEU A 305 -27.83 -16.42 -24.14
N ASP A 306 -27.46 -16.99 -25.30
CA ASP A 306 -27.00 -18.38 -25.41
C ASP A 306 -25.46 -18.51 -25.48
N ILE A 307 -24.72 -17.41 -25.25
CA ILE A 307 -23.24 -17.43 -25.26
C ILE A 307 -22.70 -18.55 -24.35
N ASP A 308 -21.74 -19.32 -24.84
CA ASP A 308 -21.07 -20.35 -24.03
C ASP A 308 -19.92 -19.75 -23.25
N SER A 309 -20.22 -19.24 -22.07
CA SER A 309 -19.28 -18.60 -21.18
C SER A 309 -19.56 -19.01 -19.73
N PRO A 310 -18.55 -19.25 -18.90
CA PRO A 310 -18.75 -19.52 -17.48
C PRO A 310 -19.41 -18.35 -16.72
N TYR A 311 -19.42 -17.17 -17.30
CA TYR A 311 -20.14 -16.01 -16.76
C TYR A 311 -21.64 -16.02 -17.12
N ASN A 312 -22.10 -16.88 -18.02
CA ASN A 312 -23.50 -16.92 -18.40
C ASN A 312 -24.40 -17.53 -17.32
N THR A 313 -24.88 -16.69 -16.40
CA THR A 313 -25.77 -17.11 -15.30
C THR A 313 -27.19 -17.47 -15.74
N ARG A 314 -27.54 -17.28 -17.02
CA ARG A 314 -28.77 -17.81 -17.64
C ARG A 314 -28.60 -19.26 -18.08
N LYS A 315 -27.38 -19.66 -18.42
CA LYS A 315 -27.04 -21.01 -18.91
C LYS A 315 -26.56 -21.91 -17.76
N TYR A 316 -25.71 -21.40 -16.90
CA TYR A 316 -25.09 -22.15 -15.81
C TYR A 316 -25.59 -21.69 -14.43
N PRO A 317 -25.91 -22.63 -13.51
CA PRO A 317 -26.24 -22.29 -12.13
C PRO A 317 -24.99 -21.91 -11.36
N GLY A 318 -25.15 -21.17 -10.26
CA GLY A 318 -24.06 -20.71 -9.40
C GLY A 318 -23.62 -19.28 -9.70
N LEU A 319 -22.61 -18.82 -8.98
CA LEU A 319 -21.95 -17.53 -9.18
C LEU A 319 -21.02 -17.58 -10.41
N PRO A 320 -20.80 -16.44 -11.07
CA PRO A 320 -19.73 -16.33 -12.06
C PRO A 320 -18.36 -16.55 -11.38
N PRO A 321 -17.32 -16.93 -12.17
CA PRO A 321 -15.98 -17.25 -11.63
C PRO A 321 -15.32 -16.11 -10.84
N THR A 322 -15.60 -14.86 -11.21
CA THR A 322 -15.09 -13.66 -10.54
C THR A 322 -16.20 -12.66 -10.31
N PRO A 323 -16.02 -11.61 -9.49
CA PRO A 323 -16.81 -10.40 -9.60
C PRO A 323 -16.81 -9.90 -11.05
N ILE A 324 -17.79 -9.08 -11.43
CA ILE A 324 -17.93 -8.55 -12.81
C ILE A 324 -17.81 -7.03 -12.87
N ALA A 325 -17.54 -6.39 -11.75
CA ALA A 325 -17.39 -4.94 -11.67
C ALA A 325 -16.77 -4.50 -10.35
N ALA A 326 -16.16 -3.33 -10.33
CA ALA A 326 -15.77 -2.61 -9.14
C ALA A 326 -17.02 -2.23 -8.31
N VAL A 327 -16.96 -2.46 -7.02
CA VAL A 327 -18.09 -2.35 -6.10
C VAL A 327 -17.97 -1.14 -5.19
N GLY A 328 -19.12 -0.56 -4.87
CA GLY A 328 -19.22 0.45 -3.83
C GLY A 328 -19.57 -0.15 -2.46
N GLN A 329 -19.38 0.68 -1.42
CA GLN A 329 -19.65 0.28 -0.04
C GLN A 329 -21.07 -0.23 0.18
N LYS A 330 -22.07 0.37 -0.47
CA LYS A 330 -23.48 -0.01 -0.31
C LYS A 330 -23.77 -1.42 -0.83
N SER A 331 -23.18 -1.82 -1.96
CA SER A 331 -23.32 -3.16 -2.49
C SER A 331 -22.56 -4.19 -1.70
N LEU A 332 -21.36 -3.86 -1.20
CA LEU A 332 -20.61 -4.70 -0.27
C LEU A 332 -21.42 -4.95 1.01
N ASP A 333 -22.00 -3.90 1.60
CA ASP A 333 -22.83 -4.04 2.81
C ASP A 333 -24.10 -4.86 2.54
N ALA A 334 -24.78 -4.63 1.41
CA ALA A 334 -25.97 -5.38 1.03
C ALA A 334 -25.70 -6.88 0.81
N ALA A 335 -24.56 -7.22 0.23
CA ALA A 335 -24.14 -8.62 0.07
C ALA A 335 -23.76 -9.27 1.41
N LEU A 336 -23.16 -8.52 2.33
CA LEU A 336 -22.79 -9.02 3.65
C LEU A 336 -23.99 -9.13 4.59
N ASN A 337 -24.95 -8.19 4.50
CA ASN A 337 -26.11 -8.07 5.36
C ASN A 337 -27.41 -8.06 4.52
N PRO A 338 -27.71 -9.13 3.76
CA PRO A 338 -28.87 -9.16 2.87
C PRO A 338 -30.18 -9.06 3.65
N THR A 339 -31.12 -8.27 3.14
CA THR A 339 -32.43 -8.10 3.75
C THR A 339 -33.14 -9.46 3.88
N PRO A 340 -33.57 -9.89 5.07
CA PRO A 340 -34.30 -11.16 5.22
C PRO A 340 -35.58 -11.21 4.39
N GLY A 341 -35.79 -12.31 3.65
CA GLY A 341 -37.00 -12.49 2.86
C GLY A 341 -36.97 -13.75 1.98
N PRO A 342 -38.09 -14.22 1.49
CA PRO A 342 -38.19 -15.47 0.73
C PRO A 342 -38.10 -15.28 -0.81
N TRP A 343 -37.75 -14.09 -1.29
CA TRP A 343 -37.85 -13.74 -2.71
C TRP A 343 -36.92 -14.60 -3.58
N LEU A 344 -37.49 -14.94 -4.76
CA LEU A 344 -36.76 -15.67 -5.80
C LEU A 344 -36.72 -14.88 -7.13
N TYR A 345 -37.55 -13.85 -7.27
CA TYR A 345 -37.69 -13.05 -8.47
C TYR A 345 -37.78 -11.56 -8.14
N TYR A 346 -37.32 -10.74 -9.06
CA TYR A 346 -37.57 -9.30 -9.06
C TYR A 346 -37.72 -8.78 -10.48
N VAL A 347 -38.41 -7.67 -10.62
CA VAL A 347 -38.62 -6.99 -11.90
C VAL A 347 -38.78 -5.49 -11.67
N LEU A 348 -38.29 -4.69 -12.59
CA LEU A 348 -38.44 -3.24 -12.59
C LEU A 348 -39.93 -2.89 -12.70
N ILE A 349 -40.49 -2.11 -11.75
CA ILE A 349 -41.88 -1.72 -11.72
C ILE A 349 -42.11 -0.22 -11.68
N ASP A 350 -41.06 0.57 -11.56
CA ASP A 350 -41.16 2.03 -11.45
C ASP A 350 -40.06 2.70 -12.29
N PRO A 351 -40.38 3.81 -13.00
CA PRO A 351 -39.39 4.55 -13.79
C PRO A 351 -38.21 5.10 -12.97
N SER A 352 -38.33 5.23 -11.65
CA SER A 352 -37.22 5.60 -10.75
C SER A 352 -36.15 4.53 -10.64
N GLY A 353 -36.38 3.34 -11.20
CA GLY A 353 -35.48 2.20 -11.10
C GLY A 353 -35.83 1.21 -9.99
N LYS A 354 -36.94 1.39 -9.29
CA LYS A 354 -37.34 0.53 -8.18
C LYS A 354 -37.90 -0.80 -8.69
N HIS A 355 -37.52 -1.90 -8.00
CA HIS A 355 -37.99 -3.25 -8.28
C HIS A 355 -39.13 -3.66 -7.36
N ALA A 356 -39.95 -4.60 -7.86
CA ALA A 356 -40.82 -5.41 -7.03
C ALA A 356 -40.28 -6.84 -6.97
N PHE A 357 -40.52 -7.49 -5.85
CA PHE A 357 -39.97 -8.80 -5.51
C PHE A 357 -41.11 -9.83 -5.39
N ALA A 358 -40.86 -11.06 -5.84
CA ALA A 358 -41.81 -12.16 -5.80
C ALA A 358 -41.16 -13.44 -5.29
N THR A 359 -41.99 -14.29 -4.66
CA THR A 359 -41.55 -15.59 -4.12
C THR A 359 -41.90 -16.73 -5.07
N THR A 360 -42.96 -16.57 -5.85
CA THR A 360 -43.49 -17.59 -6.77
C THR A 360 -43.47 -17.11 -8.20
N ASP A 361 -43.45 -18.04 -9.17
CA ASP A 361 -43.57 -17.75 -10.61
C ASP A 361 -44.90 -16.97 -10.92
N ALA A 362 -45.99 -17.36 -10.30
CA ALA A 362 -47.29 -16.71 -10.52
C ALA A 362 -47.28 -15.23 -10.10
N GLU A 363 -46.69 -14.92 -8.94
CA GLU A 363 -46.47 -13.53 -8.48
C GLU A 363 -45.57 -12.77 -9.44
N PHE A 364 -44.48 -13.40 -9.87
CA PHE A 364 -43.53 -12.79 -10.80
C PHE A 364 -44.18 -12.47 -12.15
N GLU A 365 -44.91 -13.42 -12.74
CA GLU A 365 -45.67 -13.17 -13.98
C GLU A 365 -46.68 -12.01 -13.86
N GLN A 366 -47.32 -11.88 -12.70
CA GLN A 366 -48.21 -10.75 -12.45
C GLN A 366 -47.45 -9.43 -12.44
N LEU A 367 -46.27 -9.37 -11.79
CA LEU A 367 -45.40 -8.18 -11.77
C LEU A 367 -44.87 -7.86 -13.17
N VAL A 368 -44.49 -8.86 -13.95
CA VAL A 368 -44.05 -8.70 -15.35
C VAL A 368 -45.16 -8.09 -16.21
N ARG A 369 -46.41 -8.57 -16.06
CA ARG A 369 -47.57 -7.97 -16.78
C ARG A 369 -47.76 -6.49 -16.38
N GLN A 370 -47.63 -6.15 -15.12
CA GLN A 370 -47.71 -4.76 -14.65
C GLN A 370 -46.57 -3.89 -15.21
N ALA A 371 -45.35 -4.39 -15.22
CA ALA A 371 -44.18 -3.69 -15.77
C ALA A 371 -44.35 -3.41 -17.27
N ARG A 372 -44.80 -4.41 -18.03
CA ARG A 372 -45.11 -4.26 -19.46
C ARG A 372 -46.24 -3.25 -19.71
N ALA A 373 -47.33 -3.29 -18.92
CA ALA A 373 -48.41 -2.32 -19.03
C ALA A 373 -47.98 -0.87 -18.78
N LYS A 374 -46.87 -0.68 -18.03
CA LYS A 374 -46.22 0.62 -17.78
C LYS A 374 -45.15 0.97 -18.82
N GLY A 375 -44.82 0.08 -19.75
CA GLY A 375 -43.74 0.27 -20.74
C GLY A 375 -42.35 0.27 -20.16
N LEU A 376 -42.11 -0.45 -19.05
CA LEU A 376 -40.83 -0.49 -18.36
C LEU A 376 -39.93 -1.63 -18.85
N ILE A 377 -40.54 -2.68 -19.43
CA ILE A 377 -39.85 -3.87 -19.98
C ILE A 377 -40.59 -4.37 -21.25
#